data_66b9f6b9007ae99545a203fa270447e4
#
_entry.id   66b9f6b9007ae99545a203fa270447e4
#
_cell.length_a   1.000
_cell.length_b   1.000
_cell.length_c   1.000
_cell.angle_alpha   90.00
_cell.angle_beta   90.00
_cell.angle_gamma   90.00
#
_symmetry.space_group_name_H-M   'P 1'
#
loop_
_entity.id
_entity.type
_entity.pdbx_description
1 polymer ?
#
loop_
_entity_poly.entity_id
_entity_poly.type
_entity_poly.pdbx_seq_one_letter_code
_entity_poly.pdbx_strand_id
1 'polypeptide(L)'
;MSDFLPFSRPSMGDAELAALREVLASGWITTGPKNQALEAAFCQLTGNRHAIAVSSATGGMHVTLMTLGIGPGDEVITPSQTWVSTLNMICLLGATPVMIDVDNDNLMITPDAVEAAITSRTKAIIPVHYAGAPADIDAIRAVGERHGIPVIEDAAHAAGTHYKGRHIGWQGTAIFSFHAIKNMTCAEGGLIVTDDDELASRIRSLKFHGLGVDAYDRQTHGRAPQAEVITPGFKYNLADINAALALVQLEKLSHANQRRTEIAQRYLRELADTPFKPLTVPAWDHQHAWHLFIIRVDEAACGISRDALMEKLKAMGIGTGLHFRAAHTQKYYRERFPEVSLPNTEWNSARICSLPLFPDMTDDDVTRVISALRQLSGR
;
A
#
# COMPACT_ATOMS: atom_id res chain seq x y z
N MET A 1 -3.72 29.95 -10.37
CA MET A 1 -3.26 28.61 -9.91
C MET A 1 -2.20 28.13 -10.89
N SER A 2 -1.17 27.44 -10.44
CA SER A 2 -0.08 27.01 -11.32
C SER A 2 -0.61 26.05 -12.38
N ASP A 3 -0.17 26.21 -13.63
CA ASP A 3 -0.46 25.30 -14.74
C ASP A 3 0.23 23.92 -14.59
N PHE A 4 0.69 23.60 -13.39
CA PHE A 4 1.39 22.36 -13.08
C PHE A 4 0.40 21.27 -12.68
N LEU A 5 0.36 20.18 -13.45
CA LEU A 5 -0.40 18.98 -13.16
C LEU A 5 0.41 18.10 -12.18
N PRO A 6 0.00 17.94 -10.92
CA PRO A 6 0.75 17.12 -9.97
C PRO A 6 0.63 15.62 -10.30
N PHE A 7 1.59 14.83 -9.84
CA PHE A 7 1.55 13.36 -9.95
C PHE A 7 0.30 12.76 -9.30
N SER A 8 -0.08 13.28 -8.13
CA SER A 8 -1.26 12.86 -7.39
C SER A 8 -1.82 14.03 -6.59
N ARG A 9 -3.13 14.03 -6.39
CA ARG A 9 -3.83 14.98 -5.53
C ARG A 9 -5.00 14.26 -4.86
N PRO A 10 -5.17 14.41 -3.52
CA PRO A 10 -6.34 13.87 -2.83
C PRO A 10 -7.60 14.63 -3.28
N SER A 11 -8.70 13.88 -3.47
CA SER A 11 -10.01 14.45 -3.79
C SER A 11 -10.75 14.74 -2.49
N MET A 12 -10.75 16.02 -2.08
CA MET A 12 -11.37 16.50 -0.85
C MET A 12 -12.42 17.56 -1.17
N GLY A 13 -13.51 17.59 -0.38
CA GLY A 13 -14.61 18.52 -0.61
C GLY A 13 -15.44 18.77 0.65
N ASP A 14 -16.68 19.23 0.44
CA ASP A 14 -17.60 19.64 1.51
C ASP A 14 -17.98 18.46 2.44
N ALA A 15 -18.01 17.24 1.94
CA ALA A 15 -18.33 16.07 2.75
C ALA A 15 -17.25 15.82 3.82
N GLU A 16 -15.98 15.92 3.47
CA GLU A 16 -14.86 15.82 4.41
C GLU A 16 -14.88 16.97 5.42
N LEU A 17 -15.17 18.19 4.98
CA LEU A 17 -15.31 19.34 5.90
C LEU A 17 -16.47 19.17 6.87
N ALA A 18 -17.61 18.63 6.43
CA ALA A 18 -18.75 18.33 7.28
C ALA A 18 -18.43 17.27 8.32
N ALA A 19 -17.75 16.19 7.93
CA ALA A 19 -17.33 15.12 8.83
C ALA A 19 -16.34 15.62 9.90
N LEU A 20 -15.38 16.46 9.52
CA LEU A 20 -14.46 17.10 10.48
C LEU A 20 -15.20 18.01 11.46
N ARG A 21 -16.15 18.82 10.98
CA ARG A 21 -16.98 19.73 11.83
C ARG A 21 -17.75 18.93 12.88
N GLU A 22 -18.34 17.78 12.49
CA GLU A 22 -19.05 16.88 13.41
C GLU A 22 -18.12 16.37 14.52
N VAL A 23 -16.92 15.90 14.18
CA VAL A 23 -15.94 15.41 15.15
C VAL A 23 -15.51 16.54 16.10
N LEU A 24 -15.21 17.73 15.59
CA LEU A 24 -14.82 18.87 16.43
C LEU A 24 -15.97 19.31 17.35
N ALA A 25 -17.21 19.32 16.85
CA ALA A 25 -18.38 19.69 17.64
C ALA A 25 -18.69 18.67 18.75
N SER A 26 -18.36 17.38 18.56
CA SER A 26 -18.53 16.33 19.57
C SER A 26 -17.60 16.48 20.77
N GLY A 27 -16.49 17.21 20.63
CA GLY A 27 -15.42 17.31 21.62
C GLY A 27 -14.56 16.04 21.76
N TRP A 28 -14.86 14.96 21.02
CA TRP A 28 -14.08 13.72 21.02
C TRP A 28 -13.24 13.61 19.75
N ILE A 29 -11.95 13.90 19.85
CA ILE A 29 -11.05 14.02 18.70
C ILE A 29 -10.00 12.90 18.59
N THR A 30 -9.78 12.12 19.66
CA THR A 30 -8.88 10.95 19.69
C THR A 30 -9.64 9.70 19.27
N THR A 31 -9.03 8.52 19.40
CA THR A 31 -9.67 7.22 19.06
C THR A 31 -11.02 7.07 19.76
N GLY A 32 -12.08 6.79 19.01
CA GLY A 32 -13.44 6.69 19.52
C GLY A 32 -14.45 6.20 18.50
N PRO A 33 -15.68 6.74 18.44
CA PRO A 33 -16.77 6.23 17.61
C PRO A 33 -16.48 6.19 16.12
N LYS A 34 -15.74 7.16 15.57
CA LYS A 34 -15.39 7.19 14.15
C LYS A 34 -14.40 6.08 13.80
N ASN A 35 -13.49 5.75 14.70
CA ASN A 35 -12.60 4.57 14.53
C ASN A 35 -13.40 3.27 14.51
N GLN A 36 -14.32 3.08 15.46
CA GLN A 36 -15.17 1.89 15.51
C GLN A 36 -16.01 1.75 14.23
N ALA A 37 -16.56 2.86 13.74
CA ALA A 37 -17.33 2.88 12.49
C ALA A 37 -16.44 2.52 11.27
N LEU A 38 -15.22 3.03 11.21
CA LEU A 38 -14.26 2.71 10.14
C LEU A 38 -13.85 1.23 10.18
N GLU A 39 -13.54 0.70 11.37
CA GLU A 39 -13.21 -0.71 11.56
C GLU A 39 -14.39 -1.61 11.13
N ALA A 40 -15.62 -1.28 11.53
CA ALA A 40 -16.82 -2.02 11.13
C ALA A 40 -17.05 -1.96 9.61
N ALA A 41 -16.88 -0.80 8.98
CA ALA A 41 -17.03 -0.64 7.53
C ALA A 41 -15.98 -1.45 6.75
N PHE A 42 -14.75 -1.55 7.25
CA PHE A 42 -13.72 -2.39 6.63
C PHE A 42 -13.97 -3.89 6.82
N CYS A 43 -14.50 -4.32 7.96
CA CYS A 43 -14.98 -5.71 8.13
C CYS A 43 -16.06 -6.05 7.09
N GLN A 44 -16.99 -5.13 6.82
CA GLN A 44 -18.02 -5.33 5.79
C GLN A 44 -17.41 -5.36 4.38
N LEU A 45 -16.45 -4.49 4.08
CA LEU A 45 -15.79 -4.39 2.77
C LEU A 45 -14.99 -5.65 2.44
N THR A 46 -14.21 -6.15 3.38
CA THR A 46 -13.29 -7.28 3.18
C THR A 46 -13.89 -8.64 3.54
N GLY A 47 -14.84 -8.67 4.46
CA GLY A 47 -15.41 -9.90 5.01
C GLY A 47 -14.64 -10.47 6.20
N ASN A 48 -13.53 -9.84 6.64
CA ASN A 48 -12.79 -10.28 7.82
C ASN A 48 -13.56 -10.04 9.12
N ARG A 49 -13.22 -10.82 10.15
CA ARG A 49 -13.80 -10.65 11.50
C ARG A 49 -13.30 -9.43 12.23
N HIS A 50 -12.06 -9.02 11.98
CA HIS A 50 -11.42 -7.90 12.66
C HIS A 50 -10.82 -6.91 11.66
N ALA A 51 -11.03 -5.64 11.96
CA ALA A 51 -10.30 -4.52 11.40
C ALA A 51 -9.74 -3.68 12.55
N ILE A 52 -8.53 -3.16 12.41
CA ILE A 52 -7.83 -2.42 13.46
C ILE A 52 -7.20 -1.18 12.83
N ALA A 53 -7.79 -0.01 13.10
CA ALA A 53 -7.29 1.26 12.61
C ALA A 53 -6.00 1.67 13.33
N VAL A 54 -5.02 2.13 12.56
CA VAL A 54 -3.68 2.52 13.03
C VAL A 54 -3.24 3.83 12.39
N SER A 55 -2.28 4.51 13.02
CA SER A 55 -1.78 5.82 12.57
C SER A 55 -1.05 5.79 11.22
N SER A 56 -0.62 4.63 10.75
CA SER A 56 -0.05 4.42 9.42
C SER A 56 0.04 2.93 9.09
N ALA A 57 0.09 2.56 7.81
CA ALA A 57 0.38 1.19 7.38
C ALA A 57 1.73 0.70 7.92
N THR A 58 2.74 1.57 8.00
CA THR A 58 4.04 1.27 8.60
C THR A 58 3.92 0.84 10.06
N GLY A 59 3.15 1.59 10.86
CA GLY A 59 2.85 1.20 12.25
C GLY A 59 2.06 -0.11 12.32
N GLY A 60 1.13 -0.32 11.39
CA GLY A 60 0.40 -1.58 11.24
C GLY A 60 1.32 -2.76 10.96
N MET A 61 2.23 -2.63 10.01
CA MET A 61 3.24 -3.65 9.70
C MET A 61 4.11 -3.96 10.92
N HIS A 62 4.59 -2.93 11.62
CA HIS A 62 5.43 -3.08 12.81
C HIS A 62 4.75 -3.92 13.89
N VAL A 63 3.54 -3.52 14.32
CA VAL A 63 2.85 -4.25 15.40
C VAL A 63 2.39 -5.64 14.96
N THR A 64 2.09 -5.85 13.67
CA THR A 64 1.76 -7.18 13.15
C THR A 64 2.97 -8.12 13.22
N LEU A 65 4.13 -7.70 12.73
CA LEU A 65 5.36 -8.49 12.79
C LEU A 65 5.80 -8.76 14.23
N MET A 66 5.70 -7.77 15.13
CA MET A 66 5.94 -7.98 16.57
C MET A 66 4.99 -9.00 17.17
N THR A 67 3.72 -8.94 16.83
CA THR A 67 2.71 -9.88 17.35
C THR A 67 3.00 -11.32 16.91
N LEU A 68 3.54 -11.51 15.71
CA LEU A 68 4.00 -12.80 15.20
C LEU A 68 5.31 -13.28 15.87
N GLY A 69 5.89 -12.48 16.76
CA GLY A 69 7.12 -12.81 17.47
C GLY A 69 8.37 -12.75 16.60
N ILE A 70 8.33 -11.99 15.50
CA ILE A 70 9.47 -11.82 14.59
C ILE A 70 10.57 -11.02 15.28
N GLY A 71 11.80 -11.53 15.24
CA GLY A 71 12.95 -10.94 15.91
C GLY A 71 14.30 -11.45 15.40
N PRO A 72 15.37 -11.26 16.17
CA PRO A 72 16.73 -11.67 15.79
C PRO A 72 16.83 -13.16 15.44
N GLY A 73 17.41 -13.45 14.28
CA GLY A 73 17.56 -14.82 13.76
C GLY A 73 16.45 -15.25 12.81
N ASP A 74 15.31 -14.55 12.80
CA ASP A 74 14.21 -14.83 11.90
C ASP A 74 14.41 -14.18 10.52
N GLU A 75 13.78 -14.77 9.51
CA GLU A 75 13.74 -14.28 8.13
C GLU A 75 12.32 -13.97 7.71
N VAL A 76 12.17 -12.88 6.94
CA VAL A 76 10.89 -12.48 6.35
C VAL A 76 11.06 -12.26 4.86
N ILE A 77 10.32 -13.04 4.06
CA ILE A 77 10.36 -12.95 2.59
C ILE A 77 9.49 -11.79 2.13
N THR A 78 10.06 -10.91 1.27
CA THR A 78 9.33 -9.78 0.68
C THR A 78 10.01 -9.34 -0.64
N PRO A 79 9.30 -8.68 -1.57
CA PRO A 79 9.96 -8.11 -2.76
C PRO A 79 10.89 -6.96 -2.37
N SER A 80 11.93 -6.75 -3.17
CA SER A 80 12.70 -5.51 -3.13
C SER A 80 12.01 -4.36 -3.88
N GLN A 81 11.09 -4.67 -4.80
CA GLN A 81 10.25 -3.71 -5.53
C GLN A 81 9.06 -3.27 -4.67
N THR A 82 9.33 -2.57 -3.59
CA THR A 82 8.33 -2.06 -2.65
C THR A 82 8.80 -0.76 -1.99
N TRP A 83 7.92 -0.12 -1.24
CA TRP A 83 8.31 0.95 -0.34
C TRP A 83 9.12 0.40 0.83
N VAL A 84 10.16 1.13 1.22
CA VAL A 84 11.14 0.67 2.23
C VAL A 84 10.57 0.41 3.63
N SER A 85 9.34 0.83 3.93
CA SER A 85 8.75 0.68 5.26
C SER A 85 8.72 -0.78 5.73
N THR A 86 8.33 -1.72 4.86
CA THR A 86 8.28 -3.16 5.18
C THR A 86 9.65 -3.68 5.58
N LEU A 87 10.68 -3.40 4.76
CA LEU A 87 12.05 -3.82 5.05
C LEU A 87 12.61 -3.14 6.30
N ASN A 88 12.29 -1.85 6.50
CA ASN A 88 12.70 -1.12 7.71
C ASN A 88 12.14 -1.78 8.97
N MET A 89 10.86 -2.17 8.98
CA MET A 89 10.26 -2.81 10.16
C MET A 89 10.88 -4.16 10.44
N ILE A 90 11.16 -4.97 9.42
CA ILE A 90 11.88 -6.25 9.58
C ILE A 90 13.26 -6.02 10.22
N CYS A 91 14.03 -5.08 9.67
CA CYS A 91 15.38 -4.76 10.20
C CYS A 91 15.35 -4.19 11.62
N LEU A 92 14.37 -3.32 11.94
CA LEU A 92 14.22 -2.72 13.27
C LEU A 92 13.85 -3.75 14.35
N LEU A 93 13.15 -4.81 13.97
CA LEU A 93 12.89 -5.96 14.83
C LEU A 93 14.10 -6.90 15.00
N GLY A 94 15.21 -6.62 14.29
CA GLY A 94 16.41 -7.45 14.32
C GLY A 94 16.35 -8.69 13.40
N ALA A 95 15.26 -8.86 12.66
CA ALA A 95 15.11 -9.92 11.68
C ALA A 95 15.80 -9.58 10.34
N THR A 96 15.93 -10.57 9.49
CA THR A 96 16.54 -10.44 8.16
C THR A 96 15.47 -10.37 7.07
N PRO A 97 15.40 -9.30 6.28
CA PRO A 97 14.56 -9.28 5.09
C PRO A 97 15.20 -10.17 4.00
N VAL A 98 14.51 -11.22 3.61
CA VAL A 98 14.87 -12.04 2.44
C VAL A 98 14.22 -11.39 1.23
N MET A 99 15.00 -10.53 0.57
CA MET A 99 14.54 -9.79 -0.60
C MET A 99 14.59 -10.69 -1.82
N ILE A 100 13.42 -10.96 -2.42
CA ILE A 100 13.30 -11.78 -3.63
C ILE A 100 12.98 -10.94 -4.86
N ASP A 101 13.31 -11.49 -6.04
CA ASP A 101 13.02 -10.85 -7.30
C ASP A 101 11.52 -10.91 -7.63
N VAL A 102 11.11 -10.05 -8.53
CA VAL A 102 9.73 -9.96 -9.00
C VAL A 102 9.59 -10.50 -10.42
N ASP A 103 8.38 -10.84 -10.80
CA ASP A 103 8.03 -11.05 -12.22
C ASP A 103 8.37 -9.77 -13.01
N ASN A 104 8.99 -9.96 -14.17
CA ASN A 104 9.50 -8.84 -14.95
C ASN A 104 8.38 -7.93 -15.49
N ASP A 105 7.19 -8.47 -15.70
CA ASP A 105 6.13 -7.79 -16.43
C ASP A 105 5.14 -7.05 -15.53
N ASN A 106 4.79 -7.63 -14.36
CA ASN A 106 3.83 -7.07 -13.41
C ASN A 106 4.45 -6.57 -12.10
N LEU A 107 5.74 -6.84 -11.86
CA LEU A 107 6.52 -6.42 -10.68
C LEU A 107 6.02 -7.00 -9.35
N MET A 108 5.38 -8.14 -9.36
CA MET A 108 4.95 -8.86 -8.15
C MET A 108 5.79 -10.12 -7.95
N ILE A 109 5.90 -10.58 -6.70
CA ILE A 109 6.57 -11.85 -6.39
C ILE A 109 5.74 -13.02 -6.90
N THR A 110 6.43 -14.09 -7.31
CA THR A 110 5.79 -15.33 -7.78
C THR A 110 5.81 -16.39 -6.70
N PRO A 111 4.85 -17.36 -6.72
CA PRO A 111 4.85 -18.48 -5.78
C PRO A 111 6.16 -19.29 -5.83
N ASP A 112 6.73 -19.50 -7.03
CA ASP A 112 7.98 -20.23 -7.22
C ASP A 112 9.17 -19.51 -6.58
N ALA A 113 9.24 -18.17 -6.72
CA ALA A 113 10.28 -17.38 -6.08
C ALA A 113 10.15 -17.39 -4.55
N VAL A 114 8.92 -17.39 -4.04
CA VAL A 114 8.64 -17.54 -2.60
C VAL A 114 9.09 -18.92 -2.10
N GLU A 115 8.67 -20.00 -2.77
CA GLU A 115 9.04 -21.38 -2.40
C GLU A 115 10.57 -21.57 -2.36
N ALA A 116 11.28 -21.05 -3.36
CA ALA A 116 12.74 -21.15 -3.45
C ALA A 116 13.49 -20.37 -2.35
N ALA A 117 12.86 -19.36 -1.76
CA ALA A 117 13.45 -18.52 -0.73
C ALA A 117 13.19 -19.01 0.71
N ILE A 118 12.34 -20.02 0.91
CA ILE A 118 12.00 -20.54 2.24
C ILE A 118 13.18 -21.27 2.87
N THR A 119 13.46 -20.94 4.11
CA THR A 119 14.44 -21.63 4.99
C THR A 119 13.78 -22.02 6.31
N SER A 120 14.51 -22.75 7.15
CA SER A 120 14.05 -23.07 8.52
C SER A 120 13.89 -21.83 9.44
N ARG A 121 14.41 -20.67 9.01
CA ARG A 121 14.29 -19.39 9.72
C ARG A 121 13.16 -18.50 9.21
N THR A 122 12.51 -18.87 8.11
CA THR A 122 11.42 -18.07 7.53
C THR A 122 10.21 -18.05 8.47
N LYS A 123 9.78 -16.86 8.89
CA LYS A 123 8.68 -16.64 9.84
C LYS A 123 7.47 -15.94 9.23
N ALA A 124 7.63 -15.24 8.12
CA ALA A 124 6.52 -14.62 7.40
C ALA A 124 6.86 -14.40 5.93
N ILE A 125 5.81 -14.30 5.10
CA ILE A 125 5.87 -13.92 3.70
C ILE A 125 5.03 -12.66 3.53
N ILE A 126 5.60 -11.61 2.90
CA ILE A 126 4.90 -10.34 2.70
C ILE A 126 4.84 -10.03 1.19
N PRO A 127 3.82 -10.52 0.47
CA PRO A 127 3.54 -10.10 -0.89
C PRO A 127 3.01 -8.67 -0.90
N VAL A 128 3.29 -7.94 -1.99
CA VAL A 128 2.78 -6.58 -2.22
C VAL A 128 1.80 -6.59 -3.39
N HIS A 129 0.60 -6.05 -3.18
CA HIS A 129 -0.36 -5.79 -4.26
C HIS A 129 0.04 -4.51 -5.01
N TYR A 130 1.02 -4.67 -5.90
CA TYR A 130 1.74 -3.55 -6.48
C TYR A 130 0.89 -2.71 -7.43
N ALA A 131 1.01 -1.38 -7.33
CA ALA A 131 0.28 -0.40 -8.14
C ALA A 131 -1.26 -0.49 -8.07
N GLY A 132 -1.82 -1.33 -7.20
CA GLY A 132 -3.26 -1.60 -7.08
C GLY A 132 -3.72 -2.84 -7.86
N ALA A 133 -2.78 -3.62 -8.43
CA ALA A 133 -3.05 -4.95 -8.97
C ALA A 133 -2.90 -6.01 -7.87
N PRO A 134 -3.73 -7.07 -7.83
CA PRO A 134 -3.55 -8.13 -6.86
C PRO A 134 -2.43 -9.07 -7.25
N ALA A 135 -1.55 -9.44 -6.31
CA ALA A 135 -0.66 -10.59 -6.46
C ALA A 135 -1.47 -11.90 -6.59
N ASP A 136 -0.87 -12.99 -7.08
CA ASP A 136 -1.51 -14.31 -7.06
C ASP A 136 -1.56 -14.87 -5.63
N ILE A 137 -2.47 -14.29 -4.85
CA ILE A 137 -2.48 -14.47 -3.41
C ILE A 137 -2.89 -15.88 -3.00
N ASP A 138 -3.76 -16.56 -3.76
CA ASP A 138 -4.13 -17.95 -3.48
C ASP A 138 -2.90 -18.86 -3.58
N ALA A 139 -2.10 -18.71 -4.64
CA ALA A 139 -0.93 -19.52 -4.85
C ALA A 139 0.18 -19.21 -3.82
N ILE A 140 0.36 -17.94 -3.45
CA ILE A 140 1.32 -17.55 -2.40
C ILE A 140 0.88 -18.06 -1.03
N ARG A 141 -0.41 -17.99 -0.71
CA ARG A 141 -0.95 -18.55 0.54
C ARG A 141 -0.79 -20.07 0.61
N ALA A 142 -1.03 -20.76 -0.51
CA ALA A 142 -0.79 -22.21 -0.58
C ALA A 142 0.68 -22.58 -0.31
N VAL A 143 1.63 -21.74 -0.72
CA VAL A 143 3.05 -21.91 -0.32
C VAL A 143 3.20 -21.76 1.19
N GLY A 144 2.68 -20.67 1.77
CA GLY A 144 2.73 -20.41 3.21
C GLY A 144 2.12 -21.55 4.03
N GLU A 145 0.94 -22.04 3.63
CA GLU A 145 0.23 -23.14 4.29
C GLU A 145 1.03 -24.45 4.31
N ARG A 146 1.68 -24.81 3.19
CA ARG A 146 2.53 -26.03 3.12
C ARG A 146 3.69 -26.01 4.12
N HIS A 147 4.18 -24.83 4.44
CA HIS A 147 5.32 -24.63 5.33
C HIS A 147 4.93 -24.12 6.73
N GLY A 148 3.65 -23.90 7.00
CA GLY A 148 3.15 -23.33 8.25
C GLY A 148 3.61 -21.88 8.48
N ILE A 149 3.82 -21.12 7.41
CA ILE A 149 4.32 -19.73 7.44
C ILE A 149 3.17 -18.76 7.13
N PRO A 150 2.88 -17.78 8.00
CA PRO A 150 1.84 -16.79 7.76
C PRO A 150 2.18 -15.88 6.58
N VAL A 151 1.16 -15.55 5.79
CA VAL A 151 1.22 -14.58 4.69
C VAL A 151 0.54 -13.29 5.16
N ILE A 152 1.26 -12.18 5.11
CA ILE A 152 0.78 -10.83 5.47
C ILE A 152 0.76 -9.98 4.21
N GLU A 153 -0.41 -9.65 3.73
CA GLU A 153 -0.55 -8.87 2.50
C GLU A 153 -0.23 -7.39 2.72
N ASP A 154 0.77 -6.87 2.03
CA ASP A 154 0.93 -5.42 1.89
C ASP A 154 -0.09 -4.92 0.86
N ALA A 155 -1.24 -4.48 1.37
CA ALA A 155 -2.37 -3.95 0.62
C ALA A 155 -2.37 -2.40 0.58
N ALA A 156 -1.21 -1.75 0.85
CA ALA A 156 -1.10 -0.29 0.89
C ALA A 156 -1.50 0.39 -0.43
N HIS A 157 -1.55 -0.32 -1.55
CA HIS A 157 -2.01 0.15 -2.86
C HIS A 157 -3.36 -0.44 -3.29
N ALA A 158 -4.01 -1.25 -2.46
CA ALA A 158 -5.05 -2.18 -2.91
C ALA A 158 -6.45 -1.91 -2.33
N ALA A 159 -6.71 -0.71 -1.79
CA ALA A 159 -8.08 -0.35 -1.39
C ALA A 159 -9.01 -0.34 -2.62
N GLY A 160 -10.02 -1.22 -2.60
CA GLY A 160 -10.94 -1.45 -3.73
C GLY A 160 -10.40 -2.39 -4.82
N THR A 161 -9.26 -3.05 -4.62
CA THR A 161 -8.78 -4.13 -5.49
C THR A 161 -9.54 -5.43 -5.19
N HIS A 162 -9.94 -6.16 -6.25
CA HIS A 162 -10.54 -7.49 -6.11
C HIS A 162 -9.68 -8.54 -6.81
N TYR A 163 -9.65 -9.72 -6.22
CA TYR A 163 -9.02 -10.93 -6.75
C TYR A 163 -10.07 -12.04 -6.78
N LYS A 164 -10.33 -12.57 -7.98
CA LYS A 164 -11.35 -13.62 -8.21
C LYS A 164 -12.71 -13.27 -7.57
N GLY A 165 -13.15 -12.03 -7.76
CA GLY A 165 -14.44 -11.51 -7.27
C GLY A 165 -14.48 -11.14 -5.79
N ARG A 166 -13.38 -11.26 -5.02
CA ARG A 166 -13.29 -10.91 -3.61
C ARG A 166 -12.35 -9.72 -3.39
N HIS A 167 -12.69 -8.82 -2.48
CA HIS A 167 -11.83 -7.70 -2.10
C HIS A 167 -10.51 -8.22 -1.51
N ILE A 168 -9.37 -7.60 -1.82
CA ILE A 168 -8.08 -7.93 -1.19
C ILE A 168 -8.22 -7.88 0.33
N GLY A 169 -7.57 -8.82 1.02
CA GLY A 169 -7.69 -8.98 2.47
C GLY A 169 -8.93 -9.77 2.92
N TRP A 170 -9.72 -10.37 2.02
CA TRP A 170 -10.93 -11.15 2.41
C TRP A 170 -10.65 -12.36 3.31
N GLN A 171 -9.42 -12.77 3.44
CA GLN A 171 -8.95 -13.89 4.24
C GLN A 171 -7.54 -13.61 4.76
N GLY A 172 -7.20 -14.09 5.94
CA GLY A 172 -5.88 -13.90 6.54
C GLY A 172 -5.65 -12.46 7.00
N THR A 173 -4.43 -11.97 6.88
CA THR A 173 -4.05 -10.63 7.37
C THR A 173 -3.58 -9.74 6.24
N ALA A 174 -4.17 -8.54 6.13
CA ALA A 174 -3.76 -7.53 5.16
C ALA A 174 -3.65 -6.15 5.81
N ILE A 175 -2.75 -5.30 5.27
CA ILE A 175 -2.45 -3.99 5.82
C ILE A 175 -2.66 -2.93 4.74
N PHE A 176 -3.62 -2.03 4.97
CA PHE A 176 -4.00 -0.93 4.09
C PHE A 176 -3.37 0.39 4.54
N SER A 177 -3.12 1.29 3.59
CA SER A 177 -2.61 2.64 3.84
C SER A 177 -3.62 3.70 3.44
N PHE A 178 -3.75 4.72 4.29
CA PHE A 178 -4.57 5.90 4.04
C PHE A 178 -3.73 7.19 3.97
N HIS A 179 -2.46 7.06 3.56
CA HIS A 179 -1.60 8.19 3.27
C HIS A 179 -2.20 9.07 2.16
N ALA A 180 -1.83 10.36 2.11
CA ALA A 180 -2.43 11.37 1.24
C ALA A 180 -2.54 11.01 -0.25
N ILE A 181 -1.61 10.21 -0.80
CA ILE A 181 -1.62 9.82 -2.22
C ILE A 181 -2.41 8.55 -2.52
N LYS A 182 -2.94 7.83 -1.50
CA LYS A 182 -3.61 6.54 -1.68
C LYS A 182 -5.01 6.70 -2.29
N ASN A 183 -5.61 5.58 -2.70
CA ASN A 183 -6.92 5.56 -3.36
C ASN A 183 -8.04 6.10 -2.48
N MET A 184 -7.89 5.94 -1.17
CA MET A 184 -8.62 6.66 -0.13
C MET A 184 -7.62 7.19 0.88
N THR A 185 -7.90 8.34 1.48
CA THR A 185 -6.96 8.98 2.39
C THR A 185 -7.63 9.59 3.61
N CYS A 186 -6.86 9.65 4.70
CA CYS A 186 -7.19 10.46 5.87
C CYS A 186 -5.98 11.31 6.32
N ALA A 187 -5.20 11.79 5.37
CA ALA A 187 -3.89 12.43 5.50
C ALA A 187 -2.81 11.41 5.90
N GLU A 188 -2.83 10.90 7.12
CA GLU A 188 -2.03 9.78 7.62
C GLU A 188 -2.93 8.78 8.33
N GLY A 189 -2.76 7.51 8.01
CA GLY A 189 -3.51 6.42 8.58
C GLY A 189 -3.21 5.09 7.91
N GLY A 190 -3.73 4.05 8.50
CA GLY A 190 -3.70 2.69 7.98
C GLY A 190 -4.73 1.82 8.71
N LEU A 191 -4.87 0.60 8.23
CA LEU A 191 -5.78 -0.35 8.82
C LEU A 191 -5.28 -1.77 8.57
N ILE A 192 -5.38 -2.61 9.60
CA ILE A 192 -5.07 -4.03 9.54
C ILE A 192 -6.39 -4.78 9.54
N VAL A 193 -6.58 -5.72 8.62
CA VAL A 193 -7.67 -6.70 8.69
C VAL A 193 -7.11 -8.07 9.00
N THR A 194 -7.86 -8.90 9.75
CA THR A 194 -7.46 -10.27 10.06
C THR A 194 -8.66 -11.10 10.53
N ASP A 195 -8.58 -12.42 10.34
CA ASP A 195 -9.53 -13.38 10.90
C ASP A 195 -8.99 -14.06 12.18
N ASP A 196 -7.78 -13.74 12.59
CA ASP A 196 -7.14 -14.30 13.77
C ASP A 196 -7.49 -13.46 15.01
N ASP A 197 -8.27 -14.05 15.93
CA ASP A 197 -8.74 -13.40 17.16
C ASP A 197 -7.57 -13.03 18.11
N GLU A 198 -6.58 -13.91 18.22
CA GLU A 198 -5.41 -13.71 19.09
C GLU A 198 -4.51 -12.59 18.52
N LEU A 199 -4.23 -12.65 17.20
CA LEU A 199 -3.46 -11.61 16.51
C LEU A 199 -4.14 -10.26 16.68
N ALA A 200 -5.46 -10.18 16.44
CA ALA A 200 -6.24 -8.96 16.56
C ALA A 200 -6.17 -8.37 17.99
N SER A 201 -6.36 -9.21 19.00
CA SER A 201 -6.30 -8.80 20.42
C SER A 201 -4.94 -8.24 20.79
N ARG A 202 -3.86 -8.93 20.40
CA ARG A 202 -2.48 -8.49 20.69
C ARG A 202 -2.13 -7.21 19.95
N ILE A 203 -2.53 -7.04 18.67
CA ILE A 203 -2.34 -5.82 17.91
C ILE A 203 -3.08 -4.65 18.58
N ARG A 204 -4.32 -4.83 19.05
CA ARG A 204 -5.08 -3.78 19.75
C ARG A 204 -4.36 -3.32 21.01
N SER A 205 -3.77 -4.23 21.75
CA SER A 205 -2.94 -3.91 22.93
C SER A 205 -1.67 -3.16 22.52
N LEU A 206 -0.88 -3.70 21.59
CA LEU A 206 0.42 -3.16 21.18
C LEU A 206 0.30 -1.77 20.53
N LYS A 207 -0.75 -1.51 19.73
CA LYS A 207 -0.96 -0.19 19.12
C LYS A 207 -1.23 0.91 20.15
N PHE A 208 -1.60 0.55 21.39
CA PHE A 208 -1.93 1.48 22.45
C PHE A 208 -1.22 1.12 23.77
N HIS A 209 0.09 1.36 23.83
CA HIS A 209 0.97 1.24 24.99
C HIS A 209 1.06 -0.16 25.63
N GLY A 210 0.58 -1.20 24.99
CA GLY A 210 0.49 -2.54 25.61
C GLY A 210 -0.62 -2.66 26.64
N LEU A 211 -1.58 -1.75 26.63
CA LEU A 211 -2.77 -1.78 27.48
C LEU A 211 -3.86 -2.66 26.86
N GLY A 212 -4.56 -3.43 27.67
CA GLY A 212 -5.65 -4.30 27.20
C GLY A 212 -6.95 -3.59 26.81
N VAL A 213 -7.05 -2.27 27.01
CA VAL A 213 -8.27 -1.46 26.79
C VAL A 213 -7.89 -0.11 26.19
N ASP A 214 -8.60 0.33 25.16
CA ASP A 214 -8.37 1.66 24.58
C ASP A 214 -8.98 2.81 25.42
N ALA A 215 -8.72 4.05 24.99
CA ALA A 215 -9.14 5.24 25.75
C ALA A 215 -10.67 5.42 25.75
N TYR A 216 -11.35 5.02 24.67
CA TYR A 216 -12.80 5.17 24.55
C TYR A 216 -13.53 4.14 25.40
N ASP A 217 -13.11 2.86 25.34
CA ASP A 217 -13.66 1.79 26.17
C ASP A 217 -13.54 2.11 27.67
N ARG A 218 -12.41 2.72 28.08
CA ARG A 218 -12.22 3.17 29.46
C ARG A 218 -13.20 4.27 29.89
N GLN A 219 -13.64 5.11 28.96
CA GLN A 219 -14.58 6.20 29.28
C GLN A 219 -16.03 5.75 29.27
N THR A 220 -16.40 4.80 28.38
CA THR A 220 -17.78 4.35 28.18
C THR A 220 -18.17 3.20 29.11
N HIS A 221 -17.24 2.30 29.45
CA HIS A 221 -17.49 1.13 30.29
C HIS A 221 -16.98 1.28 31.75
N GLY A 222 -16.67 2.51 32.14
CA GLY A 222 -16.08 2.80 33.44
C GLY A 222 -14.55 2.61 33.42
N ARG A 223 -13.84 3.60 33.95
CA ARG A 223 -12.39 3.51 34.09
C ARG A 223 -12.05 2.28 34.91
N ALA A 224 -11.40 1.28 34.30
CA ALA A 224 -10.55 0.39 35.05
C ALA A 224 -9.42 1.27 35.62
N PRO A 225 -9.46 1.62 36.92
CA PRO A 225 -8.49 2.59 37.48
C PRO A 225 -7.05 2.07 37.43
N GLN A 226 -6.85 0.83 37.03
CA GLN A 226 -5.59 0.09 37.03
C GLN A 226 -5.43 -0.70 35.74
N ALA A 227 -5.42 -0.01 34.57
CA ALA A 227 -5.01 -0.65 33.35
C ALA A 227 -3.51 -0.97 33.42
N GLU A 228 -3.15 -2.26 33.43
CA GLU A 228 -1.77 -2.70 33.49
C GLU A 228 -1.16 -2.79 32.09
N VAL A 229 0.11 -2.43 31.97
CA VAL A 229 0.92 -2.68 30.79
C VAL A 229 1.36 -4.13 30.83
N ILE A 230 0.79 -4.98 29.97
CA ILE A 230 1.11 -6.41 29.88
C ILE A 230 2.42 -6.62 29.09
N THR A 231 2.68 -5.76 28.10
CA THR A 231 3.90 -5.74 27.29
C THR A 231 4.18 -4.32 26.83
N PRO A 232 5.45 -3.90 26.65
CA PRO A 232 5.73 -2.59 26.05
C PRO A 232 5.06 -2.46 24.69
N GLY A 233 4.30 -1.38 24.49
CA GLY A 233 3.58 -1.11 23.26
C GLY A 233 3.85 0.30 22.73
N PHE A 234 3.17 0.66 21.65
CA PHE A 234 3.37 1.90 20.91
C PHE A 234 2.15 2.82 21.00
N LYS A 235 2.28 4.02 20.46
CA LYS A 235 1.19 4.98 20.29
C LYS A 235 0.84 5.04 18.78
N TYR A 236 0.23 4.00 18.23
CA TYR A 236 -0.13 3.86 16.81
C TYR A 236 -1.65 3.88 16.57
N ASN A 237 -2.44 4.27 17.54
CA ASN A 237 -3.88 4.43 17.36
C ASN A 237 -4.20 5.57 16.39
N LEU A 238 -5.26 5.42 15.61
CA LEU A 238 -5.78 6.46 14.72
C LEU A 238 -6.68 7.42 15.51
N ALA A 239 -6.63 8.72 15.23
CA ALA A 239 -7.53 9.71 15.83
C ALA A 239 -8.87 9.73 15.07
N ASP A 240 -9.98 10.06 15.75
CA ASP A 240 -11.31 10.16 15.13
C ASP A 240 -11.40 11.25 14.05
N ILE A 241 -10.59 12.30 14.15
CA ILE A 241 -10.44 13.28 13.06
C ILE A 241 -10.03 12.60 11.76
N ASN A 242 -9.03 11.72 11.79
CA ASN A 242 -8.57 10.98 10.62
C ASN A 242 -9.57 9.89 10.21
N ALA A 243 -10.15 9.18 11.19
CA ALA A 243 -11.14 8.15 10.91
C ALA A 243 -12.40 8.70 10.22
N ALA A 244 -12.84 9.90 10.58
CA ALA A 244 -13.96 10.58 9.93
C ALA A 244 -13.68 10.89 8.46
N LEU A 245 -12.46 11.37 8.15
CA LEU A 245 -12.02 11.54 6.76
C LEU A 245 -12.00 10.22 5.99
N ALA A 246 -11.44 9.16 6.60
CA ALA A 246 -11.36 7.84 5.99
C ALA A 246 -12.75 7.27 5.67
N LEU A 247 -13.75 7.48 6.54
CA LEU A 247 -15.13 7.04 6.30
C LEU A 247 -15.73 7.70 5.05
N VAL A 248 -15.61 9.02 4.92
CA VAL A 248 -16.10 9.74 3.72
C VAL A 248 -15.37 9.28 2.46
N GLN A 249 -14.08 9.08 2.56
CA GLN A 249 -13.27 8.60 1.43
C GLN A 249 -13.62 7.15 1.05
N LEU A 250 -13.98 6.31 2.02
CA LEU A 250 -14.44 4.95 1.77
C LEU A 250 -15.76 4.93 0.98
N GLU A 251 -16.70 5.81 1.30
CA GLU A 251 -17.95 5.97 0.54
C GLU A 251 -17.70 6.37 -0.92
N LYS A 252 -16.67 7.17 -1.16
CA LYS A 252 -16.28 7.62 -2.51
C LYS A 252 -15.38 6.61 -3.26
N LEU A 253 -14.84 5.59 -2.59
CA LEU A 253 -13.78 4.72 -3.12
C LEU A 253 -14.14 4.04 -4.45
N SER A 254 -15.36 3.51 -4.56
CA SER A 254 -15.82 2.84 -5.79
C SER A 254 -15.83 3.79 -6.99
N HIS A 255 -16.38 4.99 -6.81
CA HIS A 255 -16.42 6.02 -7.87
C HIS A 255 -15.01 6.51 -8.24
N ALA A 256 -14.17 6.75 -7.23
CA ALA A 256 -12.78 7.17 -7.44
C ALA A 256 -11.98 6.11 -8.22
N ASN A 257 -12.13 4.82 -7.89
CA ASN A 257 -11.45 3.73 -8.59
C ASN A 257 -12.02 3.52 -10.01
N GLN A 258 -13.32 3.73 -10.23
CA GLN A 258 -13.90 3.74 -11.58
C GLN A 258 -13.25 4.83 -12.44
N ARG A 259 -13.15 6.07 -11.94
CA ARG A 259 -12.49 7.15 -12.67
C ARG A 259 -11.02 6.86 -12.96
N ARG A 260 -10.29 6.29 -12.01
CA ARG A 260 -8.90 5.82 -12.22
C ARG A 260 -8.82 4.77 -13.33
N THR A 261 -9.78 3.85 -13.38
CA THR A 261 -9.87 2.83 -14.43
C THR A 261 -10.09 3.45 -15.81
N GLU A 262 -10.98 4.43 -15.95
CA GLU A 262 -11.22 5.14 -17.19
C GLU A 262 -9.97 5.84 -17.72
N ILE A 263 -9.25 6.55 -16.83
CA ILE A 263 -7.98 7.20 -17.16
C ILE A 263 -6.93 6.17 -17.58
N ALA A 264 -6.78 5.11 -16.81
CA ALA A 264 -5.81 4.04 -17.09
C ALA A 264 -6.09 3.35 -18.43
N GLN A 265 -7.35 3.04 -18.73
CA GLN A 265 -7.75 2.47 -20.03
C GLN A 265 -7.45 3.41 -21.17
N ARG A 266 -7.60 4.72 -20.97
CA ARG A 266 -7.23 5.72 -21.98
C ARG A 266 -5.72 5.73 -22.20
N TYR A 267 -4.91 5.72 -21.15
CA TYR A 267 -3.45 5.59 -21.28
C TYR A 267 -3.05 4.28 -22.00
N LEU A 268 -3.64 3.14 -21.64
CA LEU A 268 -3.37 1.85 -22.29
C LEU A 268 -3.61 1.90 -23.80
N ARG A 269 -4.72 2.50 -24.23
CA ARG A 269 -5.05 2.61 -25.66
C ARG A 269 -4.15 3.59 -26.39
N GLU A 270 -4.00 4.80 -25.83
CA GLU A 270 -3.38 5.91 -26.53
C GLU A 270 -1.85 5.94 -26.44
N LEU A 271 -1.24 5.10 -25.61
CA LEU A 271 0.21 4.94 -25.51
C LEU A 271 0.73 3.60 -26.08
N ALA A 272 -0.14 2.76 -26.62
CA ALA A 272 0.19 1.40 -27.04
C ALA A 272 1.31 1.33 -28.09
N ASP A 273 1.35 2.29 -29.02
CA ASP A 273 2.33 2.40 -30.11
C ASP A 273 3.59 3.22 -29.73
N THR A 274 3.71 3.67 -28.48
CA THR A 274 4.85 4.45 -27.99
C THR A 274 5.94 3.57 -27.37
N PRO A 275 7.17 4.08 -27.17
CA PRO A 275 8.22 3.39 -26.40
C PRO A 275 7.99 3.40 -24.89
N PHE A 276 6.88 3.94 -24.41
CA PHE A 276 6.51 4.02 -23.00
C PHE A 276 5.53 2.91 -22.66
N LYS A 277 6.04 1.72 -22.35
CA LYS A 277 5.24 0.51 -22.19
C LYS A 277 4.65 0.41 -20.78
N PRO A 278 3.33 0.29 -20.61
CA PRO A 278 2.73 0.03 -19.31
C PRO A 278 3.16 -1.32 -18.76
N LEU A 279 3.01 -1.51 -17.43
CA LEU A 279 3.12 -2.83 -16.83
C LEU A 279 1.99 -3.72 -17.34
N THR A 280 2.26 -5.01 -17.41
CA THR A 280 1.25 -6.02 -17.77
C THR A 280 0.29 -6.21 -16.60
N VAL A 281 -1.00 -6.20 -16.88
CA VAL A 281 -2.02 -6.55 -15.87
C VAL A 281 -1.97 -8.06 -15.60
N PRO A 282 -2.28 -8.53 -14.37
CA PRO A 282 -2.31 -9.96 -14.07
C PRO A 282 -3.25 -10.76 -14.96
N ALA A 283 -2.88 -12.03 -15.23
CA ALA A 283 -3.67 -12.92 -16.09
C ALA A 283 -4.90 -13.52 -15.38
N TRP A 284 -4.92 -13.55 -14.05
CA TRP A 284 -6.07 -14.04 -13.26
C TRP A 284 -7.20 -13.01 -13.21
N ASP A 285 -8.41 -13.48 -12.91
CA ASP A 285 -9.57 -12.60 -12.75
C ASP A 285 -9.36 -11.59 -11.61
N HIS A 286 -9.51 -10.31 -11.92
CA HIS A 286 -9.28 -9.24 -10.97
C HIS A 286 -9.98 -7.93 -11.35
N GLN A 287 -10.18 -7.08 -10.34
CA GLN A 287 -10.48 -5.67 -10.49
C GLN A 287 -9.28 -4.86 -9.97
N HIS A 288 -8.62 -4.13 -10.87
CA HIS A 288 -7.46 -3.30 -10.56
C HIS A 288 -7.92 -1.96 -9.97
N ALA A 289 -7.39 -1.56 -8.81
CA ALA A 289 -7.72 -0.26 -8.20
C ALA A 289 -6.98 0.91 -8.84
N TRP A 290 -6.01 0.66 -9.71
CA TRP A 290 -5.22 1.67 -10.41
C TRP A 290 -4.69 2.76 -9.46
N HIS A 291 -4.05 2.33 -8.37
CA HIS A 291 -3.37 3.27 -7.49
C HIS A 291 -2.29 4.04 -8.24
N LEU A 292 -1.53 3.36 -9.09
CA LEU A 292 -0.51 3.93 -9.94
C LEU A 292 -0.73 3.48 -11.40
N PHE A 293 -0.42 4.36 -12.34
CA PHE A 293 -0.19 3.97 -13.72
C PHE A 293 1.30 4.08 -14.02
N ILE A 294 1.95 2.94 -14.17
CA ILE A 294 3.40 2.86 -14.33
C ILE A 294 3.73 2.49 -15.76
N ILE A 295 4.64 3.23 -16.35
CA ILE A 295 5.25 2.95 -17.65
C ILE A 295 6.71 2.55 -17.46
N ARG A 296 7.22 1.74 -18.38
CA ARG A 296 8.65 1.46 -18.58
C ARG A 296 9.14 2.27 -19.78
N VAL A 297 10.27 2.93 -19.63
CA VAL A 297 10.90 3.70 -20.69
C VAL A 297 11.83 2.78 -21.47
N ASP A 298 11.52 2.56 -22.75
CA ASP A 298 12.44 1.89 -23.68
C ASP A 298 13.42 2.93 -24.23
N GLU A 299 14.55 3.09 -23.53
CA GLU A 299 15.58 4.05 -23.85
C GLU A 299 16.18 3.81 -25.25
N ALA A 300 16.28 2.55 -25.68
CA ALA A 300 16.80 2.22 -27.01
C ALA A 300 15.86 2.69 -28.12
N ALA A 301 14.54 2.69 -27.85
CA ALA A 301 13.54 3.09 -28.84
C ALA A 301 13.28 4.60 -28.86
N CYS A 302 13.41 5.31 -27.71
CA CYS A 302 13.11 6.74 -27.61
C CYS A 302 14.35 7.65 -27.48
N GLY A 303 15.54 7.08 -27.23
CA GLY A 303 16.78 7.87 -27.10
C GLY A 303 16.90 8.69 -25.80
N ILE A 304 16.01 8.48 -24.81
CA ILE A 304 16.04 9.17 -23.52
C ILE A 304 15.90 8.19 -22.36
N SER A 305 16.63 8.44 -21.28
CA SER A 305 16.50 7.65 -20.06
C SER A 305 15.21 8.02 -19.30
N ARG A 306 14.80 7.17 -18.34
CA ARG A 306 13.69 7.43 -17.43
C ARG A 306 13.86 8.79 -16.72
N ASP A 307 15.03 9.10 -16.21
CA ASP A 307 15.28 10.34 -15.48
C ASP A 307 15.16 11.56 -16.41
N ALA A 308 15.69 11.47 -17.62
CA ALA A 308 15.53 12.52 -18.62
C ALA A 308 14.06 12.69 -19.04
N LEU A 309 13.28 11.60 -19.13
CA LEU A 309 11.82 11.70 -19.38
C LEU A 309 11.13 12.47 -18.25
N MET A 310 11.42 12.14 -16.99
CA MET A 310 10.79 12.80 -15.84
C MET A 310 11.12 14.30 -15.80
N GLU A 311 12.36 14.70 -16.11
CA GLU A 311 12.74 16.10 -16.17
C GLU A 311 12.04 16.84 -17.32
N LYS A 312 11.95 16.23 -18.50
CA LYS A 312 11.23 16.81 -19.64
C LYS A 312 9.75 16.99 -19.36
N LEU A 313 9.08 15.99 -18.78
CA LEU A 313 7.68 16.10 -18.37
C LEU A 313 7.48 17.21 -17.33
N LYS A 314 8.38 17.31 -16.35
CA LYS A 314 8.37 18.39 -15.36
C LYS A 314 8.50 19.77 -16.02
N ALA A 315 9.39 19.92 -17.00
CA ALA A 315 9.53 21.16 -17.76
C ALA A 315 8.26 21.54 -18.57
N MET A 316 7.46 20.53 -18.95
CA MET A 316 6.14 20.69 -19.59
C MET A 316 5.01 20.88 -18.55
N GLY A 317 5.33 21.04 -17.28
CA GLY A 317 4.38 21.22 -16.19
C GLY A 317 3.64 19.95 -15.78
N ILE A 318 4.21 18.76 -16.01
CA ILE A 318 3.63 17.46 -15.66
C ILE A 318 4.49 16.78 -14.59
N GLY A 319 3.91 16.57 -13.41
CA GLY A 319 4.51 15.84 -12.32
C GLY A 319 4.49 14.33 -12.54
N THR A 320 5.58 13.65 -12.20
CA THR A 320 5.71 12.19 -12.27
C THR A 320 6.26 11.64 -10.96
N GLY A 321 6.16 10.33 -10.77
CA GLY A 321 6.65 9.65 -9.58
C GLY A 321 7.57 8.46 -9.91
N LEU A 322 8.35 8.04 -8.92
CA LEU A 322 9.14 6.82 -8.99
C LEU A 322 8.67 5.83 -7.91
N HIS A 323 8.00 4.77 -8.32
CA HIS A 323 7.49 3.73 -7.43
C HIS A 323 7.94 2.34 -7.89
N PHE A 324 9.10 1.80 -7.41
CA PHE A 324 9.99 2.44 -6.49
C PHE A 324 11.44 2.26 -6.96
N ARG A 325 12.37 3.02 -6.40
CA ARG A 325 13.77 2.61 -6.47
C ARG A 325 13.89 1.30 -5.71
N ALA A 326 14.49 0.27 -6.32
CA ALA A 326 14.71 -1.02 -5.71
C ALA A 326 15.35 -0.89 -4.32
N ALA A 327 14.72 -1.49 -3.30
CA ALA A 327 15.14 -1.25 -1.92
C ALA A 327 16.56 -1.72 -1.64
N HIS A 328 16.99 -2.89 -2.18
CA HIS A 328 18.34 -3.41 -2.00
C HIS A 328 19.43 -2.52 -2.60
N THR A 329 19.10 -1.64 -3.57
CA THR A 329 20.05 -0.67 -4.15
C THR A 329 20.24 0.58 -3.30
N GLN A 330 19.42 0.78 -2.27
CA GLN A 330 19.56 1.92 -1.36
C GLN A 330 20.74 1.71 -0.39
N LYS A 331 21.39 2.79 0.02
CA LYS A 331 22.68 2.75 0.75
C LYS A 331 22.68 1.72 1.89
N TYR A 332 21.72 1.81 2.82
CA TYR A 332 21.68 0.93 3.98
C TYR A 332 21.60 -0.55 3.60
N TYR A 333 20.70 -0.92 2.68
CA TYR A 333 20.50 -2.31 2.29
C TYR A 333 21.65 -2.84 1.46
N ARG A 334 22.18 -2.05 0.53
CA ARG A 334 23.33 -2.41 -0.29
C ARG A 334 24.59 -2.66 0.54
N GLU A 335 24.83 -1.88 1.60
CA GLU A 335 25.96 -2.07 2.51
C GLU A 335 25.77 -3.29 3.43
N ARG A 336 24.54 -3.58 3.83
CA ARG A 336 24.23 -4.68 4.75
C ARG A 336 24.03 -6.03 4.05
N PHE A 337 23.56 -6.03 2.81
CA PHE A 337 23.25 -7.21 2.00
C PHE A 337 23.89 -7.09 0.61
N PRO A 338 25.23 -6.99 0.53
CA PRO A 338 25.94 -6.68 -0.72
C PRO A 338 25.83 -7.80 -1.78
N GLU A 339 25.49 -9.02 -1.37
CA GLU A 339 25.33 -10.19 -2.23
C GLU A 339 23.96 -10.25 -2.95
N VAL A 340 23.00 -9.41 -2.56
CA VAL A 340 21.67 -9.42 -3.15
C VAL A 340 21.71 -8.84 -4.55
N SER A 341 21.36 -9.65 -5.53
CA SER A 341 21.18 -9.26 -6.94
C SER A 341 19.82 -9.77 -7.44
N LEU A 342 19.01 -8.85 -7.93
CA LEU A 342 17.61 -9.08 -8.34
C LEU A 342 17.41 -8.51 -9.73
N PRO A 343 17.79 -9.26 -10.80
CA PRO A 343 17.90 -8.74 -12.16
C PRO A 343 16.62 -8.09 -12.70
N ASN A 344 15.45 -8.69 -12.47
CA ASN A 344 14.18 -8.12 -12.93
C ASN A 344 13.84 -6.82 -12.19
N THR A 345 14.03 -6.83 -10.86
CA THR A 345 13.81 -5.65 -10.02
C THR A 345 14.74 -4.51 -10.44
N GLU A 346 16.03 -4.77 -10.63
CA GLU A 346 17.04 -3.77 -11.01
C GLU A 346 16.75 -3.20 -12.39
N TRP A 347 16.45 -4.07 -13.37
CA TRP A 347 16.13 -3.67 -14.73
C TRP A 347 14.91 -2.75 -14.77
N ASN A 348 13.85 -3.12 -14.06
CA ASN A 348 12.62 -2.33 -13.97
C ASN A 348 12.83 -1.03 -13.19
N SER A 349 13.49 -1.08 -12.02
CA SER A 349 13.75 0.10 -11.18
C SER A 349 14.49 1.22 -11.93
N ALA A 350 15.33 0.87 -12.90
CA ALA A 350 16.02 1.83 -13.77
C ALA A 350 15.10 2.47 -14.83
N ARG A 351 13.95 1.85 -15.13
CA ARG A 351 13.11 2.20 -16.30
C ARG A 351 11.70 2.68 -15.96
N ILE A 352 11.18 2.37 -14.78
CA ILE A 352 9.79 2.71 -14.41
C ILE A 352 9.62 4.19 -14.11
N CYS A 353 8.47 4.72 -14.52
CA CYS A 353 7.98 6.05 -14.21
C CYS A 353 6.47 6.00 -14.00
N SER A 354 5.98 6.59 -12.92
CA SER A 354 4.54 6.69 -12.65
C SER A 354 4.00 7.99 -13.21
N LEU A 355 2.98 7.87 -14.06
CA LEU A 355 2.26 9.00 -14.65
C LEU A 355 1.22 9.57 -13.69
N PRO A 356 0.77 10.82 -13.88
CA PRO A 356 -0.35 11.37 -13.13
C PRO A 356 -1.59 10.47 -13.21
N LEU A 357 -2.14 10.12 -12.03
CA LEU A 357 -3.37 9.34 -11.95
C LEU A 357 -4.10 9.63 -10.64
N PHE A 358 -5.14 10.44 -10.68
CA PHE A 358 -6.02 10.73 -9.54
C PHE A 358 -7.44 11.07 -10.02
N PRO A 359 -8.48 10.90 -9.19
CA PRO A 359 -9.88 11.00 -9.63
C PRO A 359 -10.28 12.36 -10.22
N ASP A 360 -9.70 13.44 -9.71
CA ASP A 360 -10.05 14.81 -10.12
C ASP A 360 -9.36 15.27 -11.43
N MET A 361 -8.61 14.38 -12.11
CA MET A 361 -8.05 14.69 -13.42
C MET A 361 -9.18 14.88 -14.45
N THR A 362 -9.11 16.01 -15.15
CA THR A 362 -9.97 16.26 -16.31
C THR A 362 -9.51 15.45 -17.52
N ASP A 363 -10.37 15.32 -18.51
CA ASP A 363 -9.99 14.68 -19.78
C ASP A 363 -8.92 15.48 -20.54
N ASP A 364 -8.87 16.81 -20.34
CA ASP A 364 -7.82 17.67 -20.88
C ASP A 364 -6.48 17.42 -20.18
N ASP A 365 -6.47 17.19 -18.86
CA ASP A 365 -5.25 16.78 -18.15
C ASP A 365 -4.68 15.47 -18.71
N VAL A 366 -5.55 14.48 -18.93
CA VAL A 366 -5.16 13.18 -19.51
C VAL A 366 -4.62 13.36 -20.93
N THR A 367 -5.29 14.17 -21.75
CA THR A 367 -4.84 14.52 -23.11
C THR A 367 -3.48 15.20 -23.10
N ARG A 368 -3.25 16.11 -22.17
CA ARG A 368 -1.96 16.82 -22.00
C ARG A 368 -0.83 15.84 -21.71
N VAL A 369 -1.03 14.87 -20.81
CA VAL A 369 -0.02 13.83 -20.49
C VAL A 369 0.28 12.97 -21.72
N ILE A 370 -0.75 12.49 -22.43
CA ILE A 370 -0.59 11.66 -23.62
C ILE A 370 0.15 12.41 -24.73
N SER A 371 -0.25 13.67 -24.99
CA SER A 371 0.38 14.51 -26.02
C SER A 371 1.85 14.77 -25.71
N ALA A 372 2.19 15.06 -24.45
CA ALA A 372 3.57 15.23 -24.01
C ALA A 372 4.42 13.96 -24.23
N LEU A 373 3.88 12.79 -23.88
CA LEU A 373 4.57 11.53 -24.10
C LEU A 373 4.73 11.22 -25.60
N ARG A 374 3.72 11.43 -26.43
CA ARG A 374 3.82 11.28 -27.89
C ARG A 374 4.87 12.21 -28.49
N GLN A 375 4.89 13.47 -28.07
CA GLN A 375 5.93 14.42 -28.50
C GLN A 375 7.35 13.94 -28.14
N LEU A 376 7.52 13.38 -26.92
CA LEU A 376 8.81 12.89 -26.43
C LEU A 376 9.19 11.51 -27.01
N SER A 377 8.26 10.81 -27.64
CA SER A 377 8.52 9.54 -28.33
C SER A 377 9.12 9.73 -29.74
N GLY A 378 9.19 10.96 -30.22
CA GLY A 378 9.63 11.26 -31.61
C GLY A 378 8.59 10.90 -32.69
N ARG A 379 7.34 10.71 -32.30
CA ARG A 379 6.22 10.37 -33.18
C ARG A 379 5.11 11.39 -33.17
#